data_1c5d5806aa66eedc737628ecb4da0545
#
_entry.id   1c5d5806aa66eedc737628ecb4da0545
#
_cell.length_a   1.000
_cell.length_b   1.000
_cell.length_c   1.000
_cell.angle_alpha   90.00
_cell.angle_beta   90.00
_cell.angle_gamma   90.00
#
_symmetry.space_group_name_H-M   'P 1'
#
loop_
_entity.id
_entity.type
_entity.pdbx_description
1 polymer ?
#
loop_
_entity_poly.entity_id
_entity_poly.type
_entity_poly.pdbx_seq_one_letter_code
_entity_poly.pdbx_strand_id
1 'polypeptide(L)'
;MPDIAKEAARRRTFAIISHPDAGKTTLTEKLLLFGGAIQMAGSVKSRKTSRTATSDWMALEKERGISVTSSVMQFPYAGRIVNLLDTPGHADFGEDTYRVLTAVDSALMVIDVAKGVEERTIKLMEVCRLRDTPIMTFINKLDREGKSPIDLLDEVESVLGIQCAPVTWPIGMGQRLKGVVHLVSGEVHLYEQGRNFTRQDSTIFPSIDDPRLAERIGEAMLAELRDELELVQGASHPFELGRYLAGEQTPVFFGSAVNNFGVQPLLDFFVEHAPAPQPRATTEREVAPYEPKLTGFVFKIQANMDPQHRDRVAFMRVCSGKFSAGMKAFHVRTGKDMKLANALTFMASDREIVETAYPGDVIGIHNHGTISIGDSFSEGEVLAFTGIPNFAPELFRRARLRDPLKLKQLQKGLAQLSEEGATQFFKPLMSNDLILGAVGVLQFEVVAYRLKDEYGVDAAFEPVQVTTARWVKGGNARKLEEFRDKNAMNLGEDAAGQLVYLAPTRINLQLAQERWPDLEFAATREHAQALANG
;
A
#
# COMPACT_ATOMS: atom_id res chain seq x y z
N MET A 1 -23.47 -5.30 -24.24
CA MET A 1 -22.64 -4.59 -23.24
C MET A 1 -21.85 -5.63 -22.47
N PRO A 2 -20.56 -5.44 -22.18
CA PRO A 2 -19.88 -6.37 -21.31
C PRO A 2 -20.59 -6.42 -19.96
N ASP A 3 -20.79 -7.62 -19.45
CA ASP A 3 -21.38 -7.86 -18.16
C ASP A 3 -20.45 -7.35 -17.05
N ILE A 4 -20.82 -6.27 -16.38
CA ILE A 4 -20.03 -5.63 -15.31
C ILE A 4 -19.69 -6.64 -14.22
N ALA A 5 -20.62 -7.50 -13.85
CA ALA A 5 -20.40 -8.51 -12.83
C ALA A 5 -19.33 -9.52 -13.26
N LYS A 6 -19.36 -9.94 -14.54
CA LYS A 6 -18.36 -10.85 -15.11
C LYS A 6 -16.98 -10.21 -15.16
N GLU A 7 -16.92 -8.94 -15.56
CA GLU A 7 -15.65 -8.21 -15.60
C GLU A 7 -15.11 -7.94 -14.18
N ALA A 8 -15.94 -7.55 -13.22
CA ALA A 8 -15.53 -7.41 -11.81
C ALA A 8 -15.01 -8.76 -11.25
N ALA A 9 -15.70 -9.86 -11.48
CA ALA A 9 -15.29 -11.19 -11.01
C ALA A 9 -13.92 -11.64 -11.52
N ARG A 10 -13.43 -11.06 -12.62
CA ARG A 10 -12.08 -11.33 -13.17
C ARG A 10 -10.97 -10.55 -12.47
N ARG A 11 -11.26 -9.49 -11.71
CA ARG A 11 -10.26 -8.64 -11.08
C ARG A 11 -9.80 -9.20 -9.75
N ARG A 12 -8.50 -9.06 -9.50
CA ARG A 12 -7.84 -9.33 -8.22
C ARG A 12 -6.98 -8.12 -7.88
N THR A 13 -7.35 -7.41 -6.84
CA THR A 13 -6.65 -6.17 -6.46
C THR A 13 -6.10 -6.30 -5.07
N PHE A 14 -4.78 -6.25 -4.96
CA PHE A 14 -4.09 -6.47 -3.70
C PHE A 14 -2.88 -5.57 -3.50
N ALA A 15 -2.53 -5.39 -2.24
CA ALA A 15 -1.30 -4.71 -1.84
C ALA A 15 -0.27 -5.73 -1.34
N ILE A 16 1.00 -5.50 -1.67
CA ILE A 16 2.10 -6.21 -1.01
C ILE A 16 2.58 -5.37 0.17
N ILE A 17 2.56 -5.98 1.35
CA ILE A 17 2.93 -5.37 2.62
C ILE A 17 4.05 -6.16 3.30
N SER A 18 4.96 -5.47 3.97
CA SER A 18 6.07 -6.12 4.68
C SER A 18 6.79 -5.16 5.61
N HIS A 19 7.58 -5.74 6.50
CA HIS A 19 8.69 -5.01 7.14
C HIS A 19 9.77 -4.64 6.09
N PRO A 20 10.54 -3.55 6.28
CA PRO A 20 11.70 -3.23 5.43
C PRO A 20 12.65 -4.42 5.27
N ASP A 21 13.22 -4.57 4.09
CA ASP A 21 14.15 -5.66 3.75
C ASP A 21 13.59 -7.08 3.74
N ALA A 22 12.30 -7.33 3.98
CA ALA A 22 11.71 -8.67 3.86
C ALA A 22 11.74 -9.25 2.43
N GLY A 23 12.06 -8.41 1.44
CA GLY A 23 12.17 -8.82 0.03
C GLY A 23 10.93 -8.53 -0.80
N LYS A 24 10.09 -7.58 -0.34
CA LYS A 24 8.87 -7.14 -1.01
C LYS A 24 9.10 -6.77 -2.48
N THR A 25 10.00 -5.81 -2.75
CA THR A 25 10.30 -5.34 -4.12
C THR A 25 10.80 -6.48 -5.00
N THR A 26 11.61 -7.39 -4.46
CA THR A 26 12.05 -8.59 -5.20
C THR A 26 10.87 -9.49 -5.54
N LEU A 27 9.95 -9.72 -4.60
CA LEU A 27 8.76 -10.53 -4.86
C LEU A 27 7.84 -9.85 -5.89
N THR A 28 7.63 -8.53 -5.80
CA THR A 28 6.89 -7.75 -6.80
C THR A 28 7.44 -7.97 -8.20
N GLU A 29 8.75 -7.82 -8.39
CA GLU A 29 9.41 -8.06 -9.69
C GLU A 29 9.21 -9.50 -10.19
N LYS A 30 9.20 -10.47 -9.28
CA LYS A 30 8.97 -11.87 -9.67
C LYS A 30 7.51 -12.15 -10.03
N LEU A 31 6.55 -11.57 -9.33
CA LEU A 31 5.14 -11.67 -9.71
C LEU A 31 4.88 -11.08 -11.09
N LEU A 32 5.50 -9.93 -11.40
CA LEU A 32 5.44 -9.32 -12.75
C LEU A 32 6.10 -10.20 -13.81
N LEU A 33 7.21 -10.85 -13.48
CA LEU A 33 7.91 -11.78 -14.38
C LEU A 33 7.05 -13.01 -14.69
N PHE A 34 6.47 -13.66 -13.67
CA PHE A 34 5.58 -14.81 -13.85
C PHE A 34 4.27 -14.42 -14.54
N GLY A 35 3.76 -13.21 -14.27
CA GLY A 35 2.63 -12.62 -14.98
C GLY A 35 2.91 -12.24 -16.43
N GLY A 36 4.16 -12.33 -16.88
CA GLY A 36 4.55 -11.96 -18.25
C GLY A 36 4.58 -10.45 -18.51
N ALA A 37 4.42 -9.63 -17.48
CA ALA A 37 4.45 -8.17 -17.61
C ALA A 37 5.86 -7.61 -17.83
N ILE A 38 6.89 -8.33 -17.39
CA ILE A 38 8.31 -8.03 -17.65
C ILE A 38 9.05 -9.28 -18.15
N GLN A 39 10.07 -9.09 -18.98
CA GLN A 39 10.86 -10.20 -19.52
C GLN A 39 12.01 -10.63 -18.60
N MET A 40 12.50 -9.73 -17.78
CA MET A 40 13.56 -9.97 -16.79
C MET A 40 13.32 -9.12 -15.54
N ALA A 41 13.39 -9.75 -14.37
CA ALA A 41 13.29 -9.04 -13.10
C ALA A 41 14.51 -8.15 -12.84
N GLY A 42 14.30 -6.97 -12.25
CA GLY A 42 15.35 -6.09 -11.77
C GLY A 42 15.99 -6.60 -10.47
N SER A 43 17.15 -6.05 -10.09
CA SER A 43 17.85 -6.39 -8.84
C SER A 43 18.00 -5.17 -7.94
N VAL A 44 17.55 -5.30 -6.70
CA VAL A 44 17.62 -4.23 -5.68
C VAL A 44 19.03 -4.04 -5.12
N LYS A 45 19.89 -5.07 -5.14
CA LYS A 45 21.20 -5.06 -4.43
C LYS A 45 22.46 -5.16 -5.28
N SER A 46 22.35 -5.14 -6.61
CA SER A 46 23.55 -5.28 -7.43
C SER A 46 24.15 -3.94 -7.82
N ARG A 47 25.22 -3.52 -7.13
CA ARG A 47 26.10 -2.41 -7.56
C ARG A 47 26.71 -2.61 -8.96
N LYS A 48 26.50 -3.77 -9.60
CA LYS A 48 27.13 -4.14 -10.90
C LYS A 48 26.15 -4.29 -12.06
N THR A 49 24.83 -4.24 -11.82
CA THR A 49 23.85 -4.29 -12.90
C THR A 49 23.14 -2.95 -13.02
N SER A 50 23.10 -2.40 -14.22
CA SER A 50 22.47 -1.11 -14.57
C SER A 50 20.93 -1.16 -14.52
N ARG A 51 20.31 -2.26 -14.06
CA ARG A 51 18.87 -2.45 -13.97
C ARG A 51 18.38 -2.31 -12.53
N THR A 52 17.59 -1.29 -12.28
CA THR A 52 16.84 -1.07 -11.04
C THR A 52 15.48 -1.76 -11.11
N ALA A 53 14.83 -1.98 -9.95
CA ALA A 53 13.49 -2.55 -9.89
C ALA A 53 12.47 -1.67 -10.63
N THR A 54 11.49 -2.30 -11.27
CA THR A 54 10.44 -1.62 -12.05
C THR A 54 9.54 -0.76 -11.14
N SER A 55 9.37 -1.16 -9.87
CA SER A 55 8.61 -0.43 -8.86
C SER A 55 9.31 0.83 -8.35
N ASP A 56 10.65 0.90 -8.42
CA ASP A 56 11.46 2.03 -7.91
C ASP A 56 11.75 3.00 -9.06
N TRP A 57 10.92 4.00 -9.23
CA TRP A 57 11.02 4.95 -10.34
C TRP A 57 11.74 6.26 -9.97
N MET A 58 11.74 6.67 -8.68
CA MET A 58 12.45 7.88 -8.24
C MET A 58 13.97 7.68 -8.18
N ALA A 59 14.74 8.70 -8.55
CA ALA A 59 16.19 8.66 -8.44
C ALA A 59 16.67 8.42 -7.00
N LEU A 60 15.98 8.99 -6.02
CA LEU A 60 16.23 8.79 -4.60
C LEU A 60 16.02 7.34 -4.15
N GLU A 61 14.96 6.67 -4.65
CA GLU A 61 14.68 5.26 -4.37
C GLU A 61 15.82 4.38 -4.90
N LYS A 62 16.25 4.65 -6.13
CA LYS A 62 17.36 3.92 -6.78
C LYS A 62 18.69 4.11 -6.07
N GLU A 63 18.97 5.32 -5.60
CA GLU A 63 20.22 5.66 -4.89
C GLU A 63 20.25 5.00 -3.50
N ARG A 64 19.15 5.03 -2.77
CA ARG A 64 19.05 4.50 -1.40
C ARG A 64 18.65 3.03 -1.32
N GLY A 65 18.06 2.47 -2.39
CA GLY A 65 17.55 1.09 -2.42
C GLY A 65 16.34 0.87 -1.51
N ILE A 66 15.53 1.91 -1.30
CA ILE A 66 14.29 1.86 -0.51
C ILE A 66 13.14 2.44 -1.33
N SER A 67 11.99 1.76 -1.31
CA SER A 67 10.76 2.30 -1.91
C SER A 67 10.16 3.37 -0.99
N VAL A 68 9.98 4.56 -1.53
CA VAL A 68 9.44 5.74 -0.84
C VAL A 68 7.96 5.93 -1.13
N THR A 69 7.54 5.57 -2.35
CA THR A 69 6.17 5.72 -2.82
C THR A 69 5.59 4.37 -3.23
N SER A 70 4.27 4.23 -3.11
CA SER A 70 3.58 3.07 -3.64
C SER A 70 3.49 3.12 -5.17
N SER A 71 3.58 1.96 -5.82
CA SER A 71 3.43 1.79 -7.26
C SER A 71 2.19 0.95 -7.57
N VAL A 72 1.51 1.27 -8.65
CA VAL A 72 0.35 0.52 -9.15
C VAL A 72 0.75 -0.17 -10.45
N MET A 73 0.49 -1.46 -10.54
CA MET A 73 0.84 -2.28 -11.71
C MET A 73 -0.31 -3.21 -12.04
N GLN A 74 -0.62 -3.36 -13.33
CA GLN A 74 -1.67 -4.23 -13.80
C GLN A 74 -1.11 -5.23 -14.80
N PHE A 75 -1.56 -6.49 -14.73
CA PHE A 75 -1.21 -7.51 -15.71
C PHE A 75 -2.27 -8.62 -15.79
N PRO A 76 -2.43 -9.27 -16.95
CA PRO A 76 -3.28 -10.46 -17.08
C PRO A 76 -2.54 -11.71 -16.58
N TYR A 77 -3.26 -12.59 -15.85
CA TYR A 77 -2.73 -13.89 -15.44
C TYR A 77 -3.87 -14.91 -15.25
N ALA A 78 -3.71 -16.12 -15.81
CA ALA A 78 -4.68 -17.23 -15.68
C ALA A 78 -6.14 -16.82 -15.90
N GLY A 79 -6.41 -15.97 -16.92
CA GLY A 79 -7.76 -15.47 -17.22
C GLY A 79 -8.29 -14.37 -16.29
N ARG A 80 -7.51 -13.94 -15.29
CA ARG A 80 -7.80 -12.82 -14.39
C ARG A 80 -7.04 -11.56 -14.83
N ILE A 81 -7.47 -10.43 -14.30
CA ILE A 81 -6.73 -9.17 -14.36
C ILE A 81 -6.25 -8.87 -12.94
N VAL A 82 -4.95 -8.82 -12.78
CA VAL A 82 -4.29 -8.61 -11.50
C VAL A 82 -3.90 -7.14 -11.38
N ASN A 83 -4.37 -6.47 -10.34
CA ASN A 83 -3.97 -5.12 -9.95
C ASN A 83 -3.09 -5.24 -8.70
N LEU A 84 -1.80 -5.04 -8.85
CA LEU A 84 -0.81 -5.14 -7.79
C LEU A 84 -0.41 -3.74 -7.35
N LEU A 85 -0.55 -3.45 -6.07
CA LEU A 85 -0.13 -2.22 -5.44
C LEU A 85 1.07 -2.50 -4.54
N ASP A 86 2.25 -2.08 -4.97
CA ASP A 86 3.47 -2.20 -4.18
C ASP A 86 3.54 -1.03 -3.18
N THR A 87 3.69 -1.32 -1.89
CA THR A 87 3.69 -0.30 -0.83
C THR A 87 5.10 -0.01 -0.31
N PRO A 88 5.38 1.18 0.23
CA PRO A 88 6.66 1.42 0.89
C PRO A 88 6.80 0.53 2.13
N GLY A 89 7.98 -0.08 2.29
CA GLY A 89 8.26 -0.93 3.47
C GLY A 89 8.57 -0.12 4.73
N HIS A 90 9.15 1.07 4.58
CA HIS A 90 9.64 1.88 5.70
C HIS A 90 8.50 2.51 6.52
N ALA A 91 8.63 2.52 7.85
CA ALA A 91 7.59 3.04 8.76
C ALA A 91 7.25 4.52 8.51
N ASP A 92 8.22 5.32 8.12
CA ASP A 92 8.05 6.75 7.81
C ASP A 92 7.01 7.01 6.70
N PHE A 93 6.76 6.03 5.83
CA PHE A 93 5.77 6.10 4.74
C PHE A 93 4.49 5.31 5.04
N GLY A 94 4.19 5.08 6.33
CA GLY A 94 3.04 4.29 6.78
C GLY A 94 1.70 4.83 6.29
N GLU A 95 1.50 6.14 6.25
CA GLU A 95 0.25 6.73 5.75
C GLU A 95 -0.06 6.35 4.30
N ASP A 96 0.95 6.32 3.42
CA ASP A 96 0.75 5.89 2.03
C ASP A 96 0.30 4.43 1.99
N THR A 97 0.93 3.57 2.79
CA THR A 97 0.52 2.16 2.91
C THR A 97 -0.92 2.02 3.39
N TYR A 98 -1.35 2.80 4.39
CA TYR A 98 -2.72 2.75 4.91
C TYR A 98 -3.74 3.20 3.86
N ARG A 99 -3.44 4.25 3.09
CA ARG A 99 -4.30 4.70 1.99
C ARG A 99 -4.38 3.66 0.86
N VAL A 100 -3.27 3.02 0.51
CA VAL A 100 -3.25 1.94 -0.48
C VAL A 100 -4.11 0.76 -0.02
N LEU A 101 -4.04 0.38 1.26
CA LEU A 101 -4.88 -0.69 1.83
C LEU A 101 -6.38 -0.37 1.76
N THR A 102 -6.78 0.91 1.64
CA THR A 102 -8.19 1.25 1.38
C THR A 102 -8.64 0.91 -0.03
N ALA A 103 -7.72 0.86 -0.97
CA ALA A 103 -8.02 0.66 -2.39
C ALA A 103 -7.95 -0.80 -2.85
N VAL A 104 -7.57 -1.72 -1.96
CA VAL A 104 -7.42 -3.15 -2.29
C VAL A 104 -8.47 -4.03 -1.65
N ASP A 105 -8.62 -5.25 -2.15
CA ASP A 105 -9.59 -6.24 -1.66
C ASP A 105 -8.89 -7.35 -0.86
N SER A 106 -7.57 -7.46 -0.94
CA SER A 106 -6.74 -8.40 -0.16
C SER A 106 -5.32 -7.86 -0.01
N ALA A 107 -4.51 -8.51 0.82
CA ALA A 107 -3.11 -8.19 1.00
C ALA A 107 -2.23 -9.45 0.92
N LEU A 108 -1.00 -9.27 0.45
CA LEU A 108 0.07 -10.26 0.49
C LEU A 108 1.13 -9.78 1.46
N MET A 109 1.23 -10.45 2.61
CA MET A 109 2.21 -10.15 3.65
C MET A 109 3.50 -10.93 3.40
N VAL A 110 4.64 -10.25 3.39
CA VAL A 110 5.95 -10.86 3.20
C VAL A 110 6.74 -10.81 4.50
N ILE A 111 7.17 -11.98 4.97
CA ILE A 111 7.94 -12.18 6.20
C ILE A 111 9.32 -12.74 5.85
N ASP A 112 10.38 -12.21 6.48
CA ASP A 112 11.74 -12.74 6.37
C ASP A 112 11.92 -13.95 7.27
N VAL A 113 12.32 -15.10 6.72
CA VAL A 113 12.51 -16.36 7.48
C VAL A 113 13.43 -16.22 8.69
N ALA A 114 14.44 -15.38 8.61
CA ALA A 114 15.41 -15.20 9.69
C ALA A 114 14.90 -14.25 10.78
N LYS A 115 14.10 -13.24 10.42
CA LYS A 115 13.61 -12.24 11.36
C LYS A 115 12.27 -12.63 11.99
N GLY A 116 11.37 -13.27 11.21
CA GLY A 116 10.01 -13.58 11.63
C GLY A 116 9.11 -12.35 11.66
N VAL A 117 8.20 -12.30 12.63
CA VAL A 117 7.24 -11.21 12.80
C VAL A 117 7.91 -10.01 13.45
N GLU A 118 7.97 -8.90 12.76
CA GLU A 118 8.58 -7.65 13.22
C GLU A 118 7.49 -6.59 13.53
N GLU A 119 7.82 -5.56 14.31
CA GLU A 119 6.88 -4.53 14.77
C GLU A 119 6.04 -3.91 13.64
N ARG A 120 6.66 -3.69 12.48
CA ARG A 120 5.95 -3.15 11.31
C ARG A 120 4.89 -4.10 10.78
N THR A 121 5.16 -5.40 10.82
CA THR A 121 4.21 -6.46 10.42
C THR A 121 2.97 -6.43 11.31
N ILE A 122 3.16 -6.26 12.63
CA ILE A 122 2.06 -6.15 13.60
C ILE A 122 1.17 -4.95 13.27
N LYS A 123 1.76 -3.76 13.07
CA LYS A 123 1.01 -2.54 12.72
C LYS A 123 0.23 -2.67 11.40
N LEU A 124 0.81 -3.31 10.40
CA LEU A 124 0.13 -3.56 9.12
C LEU A 124 -1.03 -4.55 9.27
N MET A 125 -0.85 -5.58 10.10
CA MET A 125 -1.91 -6.53 10.42
C MET A 125 -3.09 -5.85 11.12
N GLU A 126 -2.84 -4.95 12.08
CA GLU A 126 -3.88 -4.17 12.75
C GLU A 126 -4.73 -3.37 11.76
N VAL A 127 -4.08 -2.74 10.76
CA VAL A 127 -4.79 -1.98 9.71
C VAL A 127 -5.64 -2.89 8.82
N CYS A 128 -5.10 -4.04 8.41
CA CYS A 128 -5.85 -5.01 7.62
C CYS A 128 -7.08 -5.53 8.41
N ARG A 129 -6.91 -5.79 9.70
CA ARG A 129 -7.98 -6.26 10.59
C ARG A 129 -9.11 -5.22 10.77
N LEU A 130 -8.78 -3.92 10.87
CA LEU A 130 -9.80 -2.86 10.93
C LEU A 130 -10.71 -2.80 9.70
N ARG A 131 -10.35 -3.49 8.62
CA ARG A 131 -11.03 -3.46 7.33
C ARG A 131 -11.46 -4.84 6.86
N ASP A 132 -11.31 -5.85 7.70
CA ASP A 132 -11.56 -7.25 7.35
C ASP A 132 -10.87 -7.67 6.03
N THR A 133 -9.66 -7.12 5.79
CA THR A 133 -8.90 -7.39 4.56
C THR A 133 -8.26 -8.77 4.65
N PRO A 134 -8.62 -9.72 3.79
CA PRO A 134 -8.00 -11.05 3.77
C PRO A 134 -6.51 -10.97 3.46
N ILE A 135 -5.69 -11.75 4.17
CA ILE A 135 -4.23 -11.73 4.05
C ILE A 135 -3.73 -13.11 3.66
N MET A 136 -2.88 -13.18 2.62
CA MET A 136 -1.99 -14.32 2.37
C MET A 136 -0.59 -13.98 2.87
N THR A 137 0.12 -14.96 3.39
CA THR A 137 1.46 -14.80 3.95
C THR A 137 2.49 -15.54 3.11
N PHE A 138 3.57 -14.85 2.73
CA PHE A 138 4.72 -15.44 2.05
C PHE A 138 5.96 -15.33 2.94
N ILE A 139 6.45 -16.46 3.43
CA ILE A 139 7.70 -16.57 4.18
C ILE A 139 8.85 -16.67 3.18
N ASN A 140 9.61 -15.59 3.08
CA ASN A 140 10.61 -15.36 2.05
C ASN A 140 12.03 -15.59 2.56
N LYS A 141 12.96 -15.72 1.62
CA LYS A 141 14.41 -15.87 1.82
C LYS A 141 14.84 -17.22 2.41
N LEU A 142 14.10 -18.28 2.11
CA LEU A 142 14.50 -19.63 2.51
C LEU A 142 15.83 -20.11 1.90
N ASP A 143 16.40 -19.35 0.95
CA ASP A 143 17.79 -19.53 0.49
C ASP A 143 18.85 -19.20 1.56
N ARG A 144 18.42 -18.76 2.75
CA ARG A 144 19.26 -18.46 3.91
C ARG A 144 18.81 -19.29 5.10
N GLU A 145 19.73 -19.48 6.03
CA GLU A 145 19.38 -20.07 7.33
C GLU A 145 18.50 -19.09 8.12
N GLY A 146 17.48 -19.63 8.80
CA GLY A 146 16.52 -18.86 9.57
C GLY A 146 15.82 -19.69 10.63
N LYS A 147 14.66 -19.21 11.08
CA LYS A 147 13.80 -19.93 12.03
C LYS A 147 13.20 -21.16 11.35
N SER A 148 12.86 -22.18 12.13
CA SER A 148 12.18 -23.34 11.57
C SER A 148 10.80 -22.94 11.01
N PRO A 149 10.30 -23.60 9.95
CA PRO A 149 8.98 -23.30 9.40
C PRO A 149 7.85 -23.42 10.43
N ILE A 150 7.92 -24.40 11.34
CA ILE A 150 6.92 -24.60 12.42
C ILE A 150 6.96 -23.44 13.40
N ASP A 151 8.15 -23.06 13.89
CA ASP A 151 8.29 -21.93 14.83
C ASP A 151 7.76 -20.62 14.22
N LEU A 152 7.90 -20.44 12.89
CA LEU A 152 7.35 -19.28 12.20
C LEU A 152 5.83 -19.30 12.11
N LEU A 153 5.20 -20.45 11.91
CA LEU A 153 3.74 -20.57 11.97
C LEU A 153 3.23 -20.21 13.38
N ASP A 154 3.84 -20.77 14.43
CA ASP A 154 3.50 -20.46 15.82
C ASP A 154 3.69 -18.98 16.15
N GLU A 155 4.78 -18.36 15.66
CA GLU A 155 5.05 -16.94 15.85
C GLU A 155 3.99 -16.07 15.14
N VAL A 156 3.62 -16.41 13.91
CA VAL A 156 2.57 -15.69 13.17
C VAL A 156 1.23 -15.80 13.90
N GLU A 157 0.85 -16.99 14.35
CA GLU A 157 -0.40 -17.20 15.08
C GLU A 157 -0.42 -16.46 16.43
N SER A 158 0.63 -16.62 17.23
CA SER A 158 0.69 -16.04 18.57
C SER A 158 0.82 -14.52 18.58
N VAL A 159 1.63 -13.95 17.66
CA VAL A 159 1.91 -12.52 17.63
C VAL A 159 0.86 -11.75 16.82
N LEU A 160 0.45 -12.28 15.66
CA LEU A 160 -0.53 -11.62 14.81
C LEU A 160 -1.96 -12.03 15.13
N GLY A 161 -2.20 -13.09 15.89
CA GLY A 161 -3.53 -13.57 16.27
C GLY A 161 -4.38 -13.98 15.06
N ILE A 162 -3.77 -14.56 14.04
CA ILE A 162 -4.43 -15.08 12.84
C ILE A 162 -4.01 -16.53 12.63
N GLN A 163 -4.98 -17.41 12.34
CA GLN A 163 -4.71 -18.83 12.14
C GLN A 163 -3.94 -19.07 10.83
N CYS A 164 -2.86 -19.85 10.91
CA CYS A 164 -2.05 -20.23 9.74
C CYS A 164 -2.60 -21.49 9.07
N ALA A 165 -2.72 -21.45 7.74
CA ALA A 165 -2.99 -22.60 6.90
C ALA A 165 -1.84 -22.75 5.88
N PRO A 166 -0.81 -23.56 6.18
CA PRO A 166 0.29 -23.75 5.24
C PRO A 166 -0.22 -24.43 3.97
N VAL A 167 0.02 -23.77 2.83
CA VAL A 167 -0.33 -24.27 1.49
C VAL A 167 0.88 -24.92 0.81
N THR A 168 2.07 -24.35 1.04
CA THR A 168 3.32 -24.98 0.61
C THR A 168 4.21 -25.26 1.81
N TRP A 169 5.04 -26.31 1.70
CA TRP A 169 6.04 -26.66 2.71
C TRP A 169 7.43 -26.75 2.07
N PRO A 170 8.49 -26.16 2.66
CA PRO A 170 9.80 -26.13 2.05
C PRO A 170 10.50 -27.50 2.12
N ILE A 171 11.29 -27.81 1.13
CA ILE A 171 12.19 -28.98 1.09
C ILE A 171 13.60 -28.49 1.41
N GLY A 172 13.95 -28.50 2.69
CA GLY A 172 15.20 -27.95 3.22
C GLY A 172 15.20 -26.43 3.30
N MET A 173 16.30 -25.86 3.78
CA MET A 173 16.51 -24.43 3.98
C MET A 173 17.99 -24.07 3.70
N GLY A 174 18.28 -22.80 3.44
CA GLY A 174 19.63 -22.32 3.16
C GLY A 174 20.22 -22.97 1.91
N GLN A 175 21.41 -23.52 2.03
CA GLN A 175 22.07 -24.23 0.92
C GLN A 175 21.39 -25.57 0.56
N ARG A 176 20.59 -26.11 1.50
CA ARG A 176 19.84 -27.36 1.31
C ARG A 176 18.48 -27.15 0.63
N LEU A 177 18.04 -25.91 0.41
CA LEU A 177 16.74 -25.61 -0.21
C LEU A 177 16.68 -26.21 -1.64
N LYS A 178 15.74 -27.14 -1.87
CA LYS A 178 15.52 -27.84 -3.14
C LYS A 178 14.21 -27.44 -3.81
N GLY A 179 13.18 -27.14 -3.03
CA GLY A 179 11.85 -26.89 -3.57
C GLY A 179 10.79 -26.70 -2.51
N VAL A 180 9.54 -26.94 -2.91
CA VAL A 180 8.38 -26.92 -2.01
C VAL A 180 7.43 -28.07 -2.31
N VAL A 181 6.74 -28.56 -1.30
CA VAL A 181 5.57 -29.45 -1.42
C VAL A 181 4.32 -28.61 -1.34
N HIS A 182 3.40 -28.80 -2.27
CA HIS A 182 2.08 -28.17 -2.23
C HIS A 182 1.14 -29.05 -1.39
N LEU A 183 0.81 -28.63 -0.17
CA LEU A 183 0.11 -29.46 0.81
C LEU A 183 -1.34 -29.80 0.43
N VAL A 184 -1.97 -28.97 -0.41
CA VAL A 184 -3.35 -29.21 -0.87
C VAL A 184 -3.41 -30.20 -2.02
N SER A 185 -2.51 -30.08 -3.03
CA SER A 185 -2.47 -30.97 -4.18
C SER A 185 -1.59 -32.19 -4.00
N GLY A 186 -0.64 -32.17 -3.06
CA GLY A 186 0.38 -33.18 -2.85
C GLY A 186 1.56 -33.11 -3.82
N GLU A 187 1.54 -32.19 -4.77
CA GLU A 187 2.60 -32.02 -5.78
C GLU A 187 3.89 -31.51 -5.15
N VAL A 188 5.03 -32.00 -5.66
CA VAL A 188 6.36 -31.57 -5.25
C VAL A 188 7.00 -30.77 -6.38
N HIS A 189 7.35 -29.52 -6.11
CA HIS A 189 8.00 -28.62 -7.03
C HIS A 189 9.48 -28.49 -6.68
N LEU A 190 10.37 -29.10 -7.47
CA LEU A 190 11.81 -28.94 -7.34
C LEU A 190 12.31 -27.84 -8.27
N TYR A 191 13.18 -26.98 -7.74
CA TYR A 191 13.77 -25.86 -8.48
C TYR A 191 15.27 -26.10 -8.68
N GLU A 192 15.77 -25.81 -9.88
CA GLU A 192 17.20 -25.77 -10.14
C GLU A 192 17.75 -24.40 -9.77
N GLN A 193 18.90 -24.37 -9.08
CA GLN A 193 19.58 -23.10 -8.79
C GLN A 193 20.17 -22.53 -10.09
N GLY A 194 19.42 -21.67 -10.76
CA GLY A 194 19.86 -21.00 -11.97
C GLY A 194 20.50 -19.65 -11.67
N ARG A 195 21.50 -19.29 -12.48
CA ARG A 195 22.17 -17.98 -12.39
C ARG A 195 21.40 -16.83 -13.07
N ASN A 196 20.22 -17.08 -13.63
CA ASN A 196 19.52 -16.12 -14.48
C ASN A 196 18.27 -15.56 -13.81
N PHE A 197 18.07 -14.26 -13.93
CA PHE A 197 16.88 -13.53 -13.51
C PHE A 197 15.63 -13.79 -14.40
N THR A 198 15.63 -14.89 -15.14
CA THR A 198 14.54 -15.31 -16.01
C THR A 198 13.64 -16.33 -15.32
N ARG A 199 12.40 -16.45 -15.81
CA ARG A 199 11.47 -17.49 -15.37
C ARG A 199 12.13 -18.86 -15.53
N GLN A 200 12.14 -19.65 -14.46
CA GLN A 200 12.60 -21.04 -14.47
C GLN A 200 11.40 -21.94 -14.20
N ASP A 201 11.25 -22.96 -15.00
CA ASP A 201 10.25 -23.99 -14.78
C ASP A 201 10.74 -24.93 -13.68
N SER A 202 9.84 -25.27 -12.74
CA SER A 202 10.09 -26.30 -11.74
C SER A 202 9.92 -27.71 -12.36
N THR A 203 10.67 -28.69 -11.86
CA THR A 203 10.35 -30.09 -12.11
C THR A 203 9.26 -30.48 -11.14
N ILE A 204 8.08 -30.87 -11.65
CA ILE A 204 6.92 -31.23 -10.85
C ILE A 204 6.83 -32.74 -10.74
N PHE A 205 6.69 -33.24 -9.50
CA PHE A 205 6.39 -34.62 -9.17
C PHE A 205 4.97 -34.72 -8.61
N PRO A 206 4.19 -35.74 -8.97
CA PRO A 206 2.78 -35.84 -8.61
C PRO A 206 2.55 -36.06 -7.11
N SER A 207 3.54 -36.59 -6.38
CA SER A 207 3.48 -36.79 -4.94
C SER A 207 4.86 -36.98 -4.34
N ILE A 208 4.93 -36.94 -2.99
CA ILE A 208 6.13 -37.26 -2.21
C ILE A 208 6.57 -38.74 -2.37
N ASP A 209 5.67 -39.60 -2.80
CA ASP A 209 5.93 -41.04 -2.97
C ASP A 209 6.42 -41.41 -4.38
N ASP A 210 6.61 -40.42 -5.24
CA ASP A 210 7.22 -40.66 -6.58
C ASP A 210 8.65 -41.16 -6.39
N PRO A 211 8.98 -42.39 -6.88
CA PRO A 211 10.31 -42.99 -6.66
C PRO A 211 11.47 -42.16 -7.22
N ARG A 212 11.20 -41.35 -8.25
CA ARG A 212 12.20 -40.44 -8.85
C ARG A 212 12.57 -39.28 -7.93
N LEU A 213 11.75 -38.98 -6.91
CA LEU A 213 12.02 -37.90 -5.97
C LEU A 213 13.23 -38.21 -5.10
N ALA A 214 13.31 -39.46 -4.58
CA ALA A 214 14.45 -39.91 -3.77
C ALA A 214 15.80 -39.80 -4.52
N GLU A 215 15.80 -40.09 -5.83
CA GLU A 215 16.99 -39.93 -6.68
C GLU A 215 17.45 -38.46 -6.79
N ARG A 216 16.52 -37.50 -6.69
CA ARG A 216 16.79 -36.07 -6.85
C ARG A 216 17.19 -35.38 -5.56
N ILE A 217 16.57 -35.70 -4.44
CA ILE A 217 16.82 -35.03 -3.16
C ILE A 217 17.61 -35.91 -2.15
N GLY A 218 17.70 -37.20 -2.38
CA GLY A 218 18.33 -38.18 -1.51
C GLY A 218 17.39 -38.74 -0.44
N GLU A 219 17.60 -40.01 -0.07
CA GLU A 219 16.75 -40.74 0.90
C GLU A 219 16.66 -40.03 2.27
N ALA A 220 17.78 -39.50 2.76
CA ALA A 220 17.81 -38.84 4.06
C ALA A 220 16.93 -37.59 4.09
N MET A 221 16.98 -36.75 3.06
CA MET A 221 16.15 -35.53 2.95
C MET A 221 14.68 -35.92 2.74
N LEU A 222 14.39 -36.97 2.00
CA LEU A 222 13.03 -37.46 1.82
C LEU A 222 12.42 -37.97 3.11
N ALA A 223 13.21 -38.69 3.96
CA ALA A 223 12.76 -39.14 5.28
C ALA A 223 12.48 -37.94 6.20
N GLU A 224 13.42 -36.96 6.28
CA GLU A 224 13.25 -35.73 7.05
C GLU A 224 11.97 -34.97 6.58
N LEU A 225 11.75 -34.88 5.29
CA LEU A 225 10.56 -34.24 4.75
C LEU A 225 9.26 -34.97 5.13
N ARG A 226 9.24 -36.29 5.12
CA ARG A 226 8.06 -37.06 5.56
C ARG A 226 7.72 -36.83 7.02
N ASP A 227 8.73 -36.83 7.90
CA ASP A 227 8.56 -36.55 9.31
C ASP A 227 8.02 -35.13 9.55
N GLU A 228 8.54 -34.13 8.82
CA GLU A 228 8.04 -32.75 8.87
C GLU A 228 6.60 -32.63 8.37
N LEU A 229 6.24 -33.33 7.28
CA LEU A 229 4.89 -33.30 6.72
C LEU A 229 3.87 -33.98 7.66
N GLU A 230 4.23 -35.06 8.33
CA GLU A 230 3.39 -35.68 9.35
C GLU A 230 3.16 -34.71 10.52
N LEU A 231 4.21 -34.06 10.98
CA LEU A 231 4.13 -33.08 12.07
C LEU A 231 3.25 -31.89 11.68
N VAL A 232 3.43 -31.28 10.51
CA VAL A 232 2.66 -30.12 10.09
C VAL A 232 1.19 -30.46 9.84
N GLN A 233 0.90 -31.64 9.29
CA GLN A 233 -0.49 -32.09 9.12
C GLN A 233 -1.20 -32.31 10.48
N GLY A 234 -0.48 -32.72 11.51
CA GLY A 234 -1.02 -32.88 12.87
C GLY A 234 -1.15 -31.58 13.65
N ALA A 235 -0.30 -30.57 13.37
CA ALA A 235 -0.19 -29.33 14.15
C ALA A 235 -0.82 -28.11 13.49
N SER A 236 -1.01 -28.12 12.16
CA SER A 236 -1.54 -26.97 11.43
C SER A 236 -3.02 -27.12 11.07
N HIS A 237 -3.60 -26.03 10.61
CA HIS A 237 -4.98 -25.99 10.19
C HIS A 237 -5.12 -26.15 8.67
N PRO A 238 -6.08 -26.93 8.16
CA PRO A 238 -6.37 -26.99 6.73
C PRO A 238 -6.87 -25.62 6.23
N PHE A 239 -6.59 -25.34 4.97
CA PHE A 239 -7.10 -24.11 4.35
C PHE A 239 -8.63 -24.16 4.20
N GLU A 240 -9.29 -23.12 4.69
CA GLU A 240 -10.73 -22.92 4.57
C GLU A 240 -11.00 -21.55 3.93
N LEU A 241 -11.53 -21.55 2.69
CA LEU A 241 -11.80 -20.32 1.92
C LEU A 241 -12.66 -19.31 2.70
N GLY A 242 -13.71 -19.78 3.39
CA GLY A 242 -14.58 -18.91 4.18
C GLY A 242 -13.85 -18.18 5.31
N ARG A 243 -12.98 -18.86 6.01
CA ARG A 243 -12.17 -18.28 7.11
C ARG A 243 -11.10 -17.32 6.60
N TYR A 244 -10.49 -17.66 5.45
CA TYR A 244 -9.56 -16.75 4.79
C TYR A 244 -10.26 -15.44 4.38
N LEU A 245 -11.42 -15.54 3.72
CA LEU A 245 -12.18 -14.37 3.29
C LEU A 245 -12.72 -13.53 4.47
N ALA A 246 -12.95 -14.15 5.63
CA ALA A 246 -13.33 -13.47 6.86
C ALA A 246 -12.13 -12.83 7.62
N GLY A 247 -10.89 -12.99 7.12
CA GLY A 247 -9.69 -12.50 7.79
C GLY A 247 -9.29 -13.26 9.06
N GLU A 248 -9.87 -14.44 9.29
CA GLU A 248 -9.59 -15.31 10.44
C GLU A 248 -8.41 -16.25 10.20
N GLN A 249 -8.12 -16.57 8.94
CA GLN A 249 -7.08 -17.50 8.52
C GLN A 249 -6.20 -16.89 7.44
N THR A 250 -4.90 -17.17 7.49
CA THR A 250 -3.94 -16.78 6.43
C THR A 250 -3.36 -18.03 5.77
N PRO A 251 -3.54 -18.20 4.45
CA PRO A 251 -2.78 -19.20 3.68
C PRO A 251 -1.30 -18.82 3.70
N VAL A 252 -0.42 -19.78 4.07
CA VAL A 252 1.01 -19.56 4.21
C VAL A 252 1.79 -20.26 3.12
N PHE A 253 2.67 -19.52 2.47
CA PHE A 253 3.58 -19.99 1.43
C PHE A 253 5.02 -19.80 1.86
N PHE A 254 5.86 -20.75 1.51
CA PHE A 254 7.30 -20.72 1.76
C PHE A 254 8.07 -20.62 0.45
N GLY A 255 9.13 -19.79 0.42
CA GLY A 255 9.93 -19.67 -0.79
C GLY A 255 11.12 -18.73 -0.70
N SER A 256 11.74 -18.53 -1.86
CA SER A 256 12.80 -17.56 -2.07
C SER A 256 12.52 -16.74 -3.34
N ALA A 257 12.09 -15.51 -3.17
CA ALA A 257 11.81 -14.62 -4.29
C ALA A 257 13.04 -14.41 -5.19
N VAL A 258 14.25 -14.30 -4.62
CA VAL A 258 15.49 -14.14 -5.39
C VAL A 258 15.69 -15.30 -6.37
N ASN A 259 15.43 -16.52 -5.93
CA ASN A 259 15.63 -17.73 -6.69
C ASN A 259 14.40 -18.21 -7.46
N ASN A 260 13.29 -17.49 -7.44
CA ASN A 260 11.99 -17.85 -8.01
C ASN A 260 11.31 -19.06 -7.33
N PHE A 261 11.76 -19.50 -6.15
CA PHE A 261 11.24 -20.67 -5.48
C PHE A 261 9.93 -20.34 -4.76
N GLY A 262 8.87 -21.14 -5.00
CA GLY A 262 7.56 -20.98 -4.37
C GLY A 262 6.73 -19.79 -4.88
N VAL A 263 7.22 -18.99 -5.85
CA VAL A 263 6.53 -17.80 -6.33
C VAL A 263 5.36 -18.15 -7.25
N GLN A 264 5.52 -19.12 -8.15
CA GLN A 264 4.45 -19.52 -9.05
C GLN A 264 3.28 -20.18 -8.32
N PRO A 265 3.47 -21.17 -7.42
CA PRO A 265 2.38 -21.71 -6.60
C PRO A 265 1.63 -20.64 -5.79
N LEU A 266 2.36 -19.64 -5.25
CA LEU A 266 1.73 -18.50 -4.58
C LEU A 266 0.81 -17.73 -5.55
N LEU A 267 1.30 -17.38 -6.75
CA LEU A 267 0.53 -16.57 -7.70
C LEU A 267 -0.70 -17.34 -8.23
N ASP A 268 -0.55 -18.63 -8.54
CA ASP A 268 -1.63 -19.50 -8.98
C ASP A 268 -2.75 -19.57 -7.93
N PHE A 269 -2.38 -19.87 -6.70
CA PHE A 269 -3.32 -19.92 -5.57
C PHE A 269 -3.96 -18.57 -5.27
N PHE A 270 -3.17 -17.48 -5.38
CA PHE A 270 -3.65 -16.13 -5.14
C PHE A 270 -4.77 -15.76 -6.12
N VAL A 271 -4.57 -15.93 -7.42
CA VAL A 271 -5.58 -15.54 -8.43
C VAL A 271 -6.84 -16.39 -8.38
N GLU A 272 -6.73 -17.61 -7.86
CA GLU A 272 -7.86 -18.51 -7.67
C GLU A 272 -8.70 -18.12 -6.45
N HIS A 273 -8.08 -17.89 -5.29
CA HIS A 273 -8.75 -17.78 -3.99
C HIS A 273 -8.90 -16.35 -3.46
N ALA A 274 -8.08 -15.38 -3.93
CA ALA A 274 -8.24 -14.00 -3.51
C ALA A 274 -9.62 -13.46 -3.91
N PRO A 275 -10.23 -12.57 -3.09
CA PRO A 275 -11.56 -12.05 -3.38
C PRO A 275 -11.58 -11.24 -4.67
N ALA A 276 -12.71 -11.31 -5.37
CA ALA A 276 -13.09 -10.31 -6.36
C ALA A 276 -13.36 -8.97 -5.65
N PRO A 277 -13.52 -7.85 -6.38
CA PRO A 277 -13.84 -6.56 -5.79
C PRO A 277 -15.02 -6.64 -4.82
N GLN A 278 -14.81 -6.09 -3.63
CA GLN A 278 -15.78 -6.11 -2.54
C GLN A 278 -16.60 -4.82 -2.49
N PRO A 279 -17.82 -4.83 -1.91
CA PRO A 279 -18.60 -3.63 -1.66
C PRO A 279 -17.83 -2.60 -0.84
N ARG A 280 -18.13 -1.31 -1.04
CA ARG A 280 -17.45 -0.20 -0.37
C ARG A 280 -18.45 0.73 0.31
N ALA A 281 -18.17 1.04 1.58
CA ALA A 281 -19.00 1.95 2.35
C ALA A 281 -18.83 3.40 1.89
N THR A 282 -19.94 4.13 1.86
CA THR A 282 -19.99 5.57 1.64
C THR A 282 -20.76 6.24 2.77
N THR A 283 -20.84 7.56 2.75
CA THR A 283 -21.65 8.33 3.72
C THR A 283 -23.13 8.00 3.66
N GLU A 284 -23.63 7.59 2.49
CA GLU A 284 -25.05 7.40 2.24
C GLU A 284 -25.48 5.92 2.24
N ARG A 285 -24.63 5.06 1.68
CA ARG A 285 -24.93 3.63 1.50
C ARG A 285 -23.66 2.82 1.21
N GLU A 286 -23.82 1.52 1.11
CA GLU A 286 -22.80 0.65 0.54
C GLU A 286 -22.95 0.58 -0.98
N VAL A 287 -21.82 0.65 -1.71
CA VAL A 287 -21.74 0.54 -3.16
C VAL A 287 -21.27 -0.86 -3.54
N ALA A 288 -22.09 -1.59 -4.27
CA ALA A 288 -21.74 -2.92 -4.75
C ALA A 288 -21.01 -2.87 -6.11
N PRO A 289 -20.00 -3.75 -6.33
CA PRO A 289 -19.17 -3.68 -7.53
C PRO A 289 -19.91 -3.97 -8.85
N TYR A 290 -21.06 -4.61 -8.80
CA TYR A 290 -21.86 -4.95 -9.99
C TYR A 290 -22.92 -3.89 -10.35
N GLU A 291 -22.97 -2.77 -9.64
CA GLU A 291 -23.87 -1.66 -9.98
C GLU A 291 -23.53 -1.06 -11.34
N PRO A 292 -24.55 -0.62 -12.13
CA PRO A 292 -24.34 -0.19 -13.51
C PRO A 292 -23.67 1.20 -13.64
N LYS A 293 -23.83 2.08 -12.65
CA LYS A 293 -23.29 3.43 -12.66
C LYS A 293 -21.85 3.47 -12.13
N LEU A 294 -21.00 4.26 -12.80
CA LEU A 294 -19.65 4.47 -12.36
C LEU A 294 -19.63 5.14 -10.99
N THR A 295 -18.86 4.57 -10.07
CA THR A 295 -18.37 5.24 -8.87
C THR A 295 -16.91 4.89 -8.62
N GLY A 296 -16.20 5.77 -7.92
CA GLY A 296 -14.82 5.54 -7.54
C GLY A 296 -14.30 6.61 -6.59
N PHE A 297 -13.16 6.34 -5.98
CA PHE A 297 -12.50 7.28 -5.07
C PHE A 297 -10.99 7.37 -5.33
N VAL A 298 -10.45 8.54 -5.02
CA VAL A 298 -9.02 8.82 -5.12
C VAL A 298 -8.33 8.50 -3.80
N PHE A 299 -7.38 7.59 -3.83
CA PHE A 299 -6.63 7.19 -2.63
C PHE A 299 -5.18 7.71 -2.62
N LYS A 300 -4.68 8.16 -3.78
CA LYS A 300 -3.30 8.63 -3.94
C LYS A 300 -3.22 9.71 -5.01
N ILE A 301 -2.33 10.67 -4.79
CA ILE A 301 -1.88 11.64 -5.82
C ILE A 301 -0.37 11.53 -5.91
N GLN A 302 0.14 11.58 -7.13
CA GLN A 302 1.56 11.54 -7.41
C GLN A 302 1.91 12.56 -8.48
N ALA A 303 2.89 13.43 -8.20
CA ALA A 303 3.38 14.40 -9.15
C ALA A 303 4.70 13.96 -9.77
N ASN A 304 5.02 14.56 -10.93
CA ASN A 304 6.33 14.46 -11.59
C ASN A 304 6.80 13.03 -11.84
N MET A 305 5.87 12.14 -12.16
CA MET A 305 6.20 10.77 -12.57
C MET A 305 7.03 10.74 -13.87
N ASP A 306 6.90 11.77 -14.72
CA ASP A 306 7.76 12.02 -15.85
C ASP A 306 8.64 13.25 -15.55
N PRO A 307 9.97 13.12 -15.46
CA PRO A 307 10.88 14.24 -15.20
C PRO A 307 10.80 15.35 -16.29
N GLN A 308 10.36 15.04 -17.51
CA GLN A 308 10.23 15.99 -18.62
C GLN A 308 8.89 16.75 -18.60
N HIS A 309 7.89 16.19 -17.92
CA HIS A 309 6.56 16.77 -17.81
C HIS A 309 6.17 16.92 -16.35
N ARG A 310 5.82 18.15 -15.93
CA ARG A 310 5.27 18.42 -14.58
C ARG A 310 3.81 17.96 -14.51
N ASP A 311 3.60 16.65 -14.68
CA ASP A 311 2.30 16.04 -14.59
C ASP A 311 1.96 15.65 -13.15
N ARG A 312 0.68 15.64 -12.84
CA ARG A 312 0.13 15.14 -11.58
C ARG A 312 -0.94 14.11 -11.93
N VAL A 313 -0.87 12.96 -11.31
CA VAL A 313 -1.79 11.86 -11.52
C VAL A 313 -2.51 11.54 -10.21
N ALA A 314 -3.83 11.56 -10.24
CA ALA A 314 -4.69 11.07 -9.17
C ALA A 314 -5.05 9.62 -9.45
N PHE A 315 -4.73 8.72 -8.53
CA PHE A 315 -5.04 7.29 -8.63
C PHE A 315 -6.43 7.06 -8.07
N MET A 316 -7.35 6.66 -8.93
CA MET A 316 -8.74 6.36 -8.59
C MET A 316 -8.99 4.86 -8.64
N ARG A 317 -9.51 4.32 -7.55
CA ARG A 317 -10.11 2.97 -7.51
C ARG A 317 -11.50 3.03 -8.10
N VAL A 318 -11.78 2.22 -9.12
CA VAL A 318 -13.13 2.02 -9.64
C VAL A 318 -13.87 1.05 -8.71
N CYS A 319 -15.03 1.49 -8.17
CA CYS A 319 -15.82 0.72 -7.20
C CYS A 319 -17.03 0.07 -7.84
N SER A 320 -17.71 0.75 -8.78
CA SER A 320 -18.85 0.22 -9.52
C SER A 320 -18.89 0.74 -10.95
N GLY A 321 -19.72 0.16 -11.78
CA GLY A 321 -19.96 0.59 -13.14
C GLY A 321 -18.79 0.35 -14.09
N LYS A 322 -18.82 1.03 -15.23
CA LYS A 322 -17.80 0.98 -16.25
C LYS A 322 -17.23 2.37 -16.50
N PHE A 323 -15.94 2.54 -16.30
CA PHE A 323 -15.24 3.71 -16.80
C PHE A 323 -15.07 3.60 -18.33
N SER A 324 -15.29 4.71 -19.03
CA SER A 324 -14.98 4.88 -20.45
C SER A 324 -14.23 6.18 -20.69
N ALA A 325 -13.20 6.14 -21.52
CA ALA A 325 -12.36 7.31 -21.78
C ALA A 325 -13.19 8.51 -22.26
N GLY A 326 -12.95 9.67 -21.65
CA GLY A 326 -13.64 10.91 -21.99
C GLY A 326 -15.06 11.06 -21.43
N MET A 327 -15.55 10.09 -20.62
CA MET A 327 -16.82 10.22 -19.94
C MET A 327 -16.83 11.39 -18.96
N LYS A 328 -18.02 11.89 -18.64
CA LYS A 328 -18.21 12.84 -17.55
C LYS A 328 -18.54 12.09 -16.27
N ALA A 329 -17.91 12.48 -15.18
CA ALA A 329 -18.27 12.01 -13.84
C ALA A 329 -18.50 13.23 -12.92
N PHE A 330 -19.44 13.09 -12.02
CA PHE A 330 -19.73 14.10 -11.02
C PHE A 330 -18.66 14.04 -9.91
N HIS A 331 -17.93 15.12 -9.74
CA HIS A 331 -16.94 15.29 -8.68
C HIS A 331 -17.65 15.79 -7.42
N VAL A 332 -17.87 14.88 -6.48
CA VAL A 332 -18.78 15.12 -5.34
C VAL A 332 -18.36 16.32 -4.50
N ARG A 333 -17.07 16.45 -4.14
CA ARG A 333 -16.59 17.56 -3.30
C ARG A 333 -16.80 18.93 -3.95
N THR A 334 -16.66 19.04 -5.26
CA THR A 334 -16.81 20.33 -5.95
C THR A 334 -18.23 20.59 -6.44
N GLY A 335 -19.12 19.59 -6.42
CA GLY A 335 -20.47 19.68 -6.93
C GLY A 335 -20.56 19.91 -8.44
N LYS A 336 -19.54 19.50 -9.21
CA LYS A 336 -19.43 19.78 -10.65
C LYS A 336 -19.09 18.52 -11.44
N ASP A 337 -19.59 18.48 -12.67
CA ASP A 337 -19.17 17.47 -13.63
C ASP A 337 -17.73 17.74 -14.10
N MET A 338 -16.93 16.68 -14.11
CA MET A 338 -15.57 16.67 -14.64
C MET A 338 -15.46 15.66 -15.77
N LYS A 339 -14.81 16.05 -16.86
CA LYS A 339 -14.49 15.11 -17.95
C LYS A 339 -13.25 14.32 -17.59
N LEU A 340 -13.38 13.01 -17.48
CA LEU A 340 -12.28 12.08 -17.23
C LEU A 340 -11.63 11.71 -18.58
N ALA A 341 -10.74 12.60 -19.04
CA ALA A 341 -10.00 12.41 -20.29
C ALA A 341 -8.65 11.74 -20.00
N ASN A 342 -8.18 10.93 -20.95
CA ASN A 342 -6.83 10.34 -20.96
C ASN A 342 -6.46 9.65 -19.63
N ALA A 343 -7.37 8.84 -19.10
CA ALA A 343 -7.03 8.02 -17.94
C ALA A 343 -5.90 7.04 -18.31
N LEU A 344 -5.02 6.79 -17.35
CA LEU A 344 -3.83 5.97 -17.51
C LEU A 344 -4.00 4.65 -16.76
N THR A 345 -3.50 3.56 -17.33
CA THR A 345 -3.15 2.34 -16.61
C THR A 345 -1.63 2.19 -16.56
N PHE A 346 -1.16 1.37 -15.66
CA PHE A 346 0.26 1.19 -15.41
C PHE A 346 0.61 -0.28 -15.62
N MET A 347 1.19 -0.60 -16.78
CA MET A 347 1.72 -1.93 -17.08
C MET A 347 3.22 -1.92 -16.79
N ALA A 348 3.60 -2.42 -15.63
CA ALA A 348 4.98 -2.37 -15.14
C ALA A 348 5.55 -0.93 -15.17
N SER A 349 6.51 -0.62 -16.05
CA SER A 349 7.09 0.74 -16.21
C SER A 349 6.35 1.62 -17.20
N ASP A 350 5.45 1.05 -17.99
CA ASP A 350 4.83 1.75 -19.12
C ASP A 350 3.45 2.28 -18.74
N ARG A 351 3.14 3.47 -19.24
CA ARG A 351 1.83 4.11 -19.08
C ARG A 351 1.06 3.93 -20.37
N GLU A 352 -0.12 3.37 -20.27
CA GLU A 352 -1.02 3.22 -21.39
C GLU A 352 -2.31 4.00 -21.16
N ILE A 353 -2.88 4.57 -22.22
CA ILE A 353 -4.19 5.20 -22.15
C ILE A 353 -5.24 4.11 -22.01
N VAL A 354 -6.05 4.19 -20.98
CA VAL A 354 -7.16 3.28 -20.72
C VAL A 354 -8.40 3.74 -21.46
N GLU A 355 -8.93 2.88 -22.32
CA GLU A 355 -10.24 3.13 -22.96
C GLU A 355 -11.39 2.74 -22.03
N THR A 356 -11.22 1.66 -21.27
CA THR A 356 -12.26 1.14 -20.37
C THR A 356 -11.65 0.54 -19.11
N ALA A 357 -12.29 0.77 -17.95
CA ALA A 357 -11.95 0.12 -16.69
C ALA A 357 -13.22 -0.33 -15.96
N TYR A 358 -13.07 -1.30 -15.08
CA TYR A 358 -14.15 -1.96 -14.37
C TYR A 358 -13.89 -1.99 -12.86
N PRO A 359 -14.90 -2.35 -12.05
CA PRO A 359 -14.72 -2.46 -10.59
C PRO A 359 -13.52 -3.34 -10.25
N GLY A 360 -12.67 -2.83 -9.40
CA GLY A 360 -11.39 -3.46 -9.08
C GLY A 360 -10.18 -2.80 -9.74
N ASP A 361 -10.34 -2.20 -10.90
CA ASP A 361 -9.24 -1.52 -11.57
C ASP A 361 -8.85 -0.23 -10.84
N VAL A 362 -7.57 0.12 -10.96
CA VAL A 362 -7.03 1.41 -10.55
C VAL A 362 -6.62 2.17 -11.80
N ILE A 363 -7.14 3.38 -11.96
CA ILE A 363 -6.81 4.25 -13.07
C ILE A 363 -6.17 5.55 -12.60
N GLY A 364 -5.23 6.07 -13.37
CA GLY A 364 -4.63 7.38 -13.15
C GLY A 364 -5.38 8.46 -13.91
N ILE A 365 -5.83 9.50 -13.23
CA ILE A 365 -6.51 10.65 -13.82
C ILE A 365 -5.56 11.85 -13.77
N HIS A 366 -5.38 12.55 -14.89
CA HIS A 366 -4.60 13.78 -14.91
C HIS A 366 -5.22 14.83 -13.96
N ASN A 367 -4.42 15.31 -13.01
CA ASN A 367 -4.84 16.25 -11.98
C ASN A 367 -4.20 17.63 -12.20
N HIS A 368 -5.01 18.60 -12.56
CA HIS A 368 -4.58 20.00 -12.70
C HIS A 368 -4.66 20.79 -11.38
N GLY A 369 -4.70 20.11 -10.22
CA GLY A 369 -4.77 20.72 -8.89
C GLY A 369 -6.19 20.82 -8.32
N THR A 370 -7.18 20.21 -8.97
CA THR A 370 -8.58 20.20 -8.50
C THR A 370 -8.99 18.94 -7.76
N ILE A 371 -8.27 17.84 -7.99
CA ILE A 371 -8.54 16.54 -7.37
C ILE A 371 -7.67 16.39 -6.13
N SER A 372 -8.26 15.94 -5.03
CA SER A 372 -7.60 15.67 -3.75
C SER A 372 -7.73 14.19 -3.36
N ILE A 373 -6.85 13.71 -2.48
CA ILE A 373 -7.00 12.39 -1.86
C ILE A 373 -8.32 12.35 -1.10
N GLY A 374 -9.10 11.26 -1.25
CA GLY A 374 -10.43 11.11 -0.67
C GLY A 374 -11.57 11.62 -1.54
N ASP A 375 -11.28 12.29 -2.66
CA ASP A 375 -12.34 12.70 -3.59
C ASP A 375 -13.08 11.51 -4.17
N SER A 376 -14.40 11.63 -4.21
CA SER A 376 -15.30 10.65 -4.79
C SER A 376 -15.87 11.13 -6.12
N PHE A 377 -16.00 10.20 -7.05
CA PHE A 377 -16.58 10.41 -8.37
C PHE A 377 -17.75 9.46 -8.58
N SER A 378 -18.82 9.95 -9.21
CA SER A 378 -20.02 9.16 -9.52
C SER A 378 -20.66 9.58 -10.84
N GLU A 379 -21.64 8.82 -11.31
CA GLU A 379 -22.55 9.23 -12.39
C GLU A 379 -23.79 9.93 -11.81
N GLY A 380 -23.56 11.10 -11.17
CA GLY A 380 -24.61 12.01 -10.71
C GLY A 380 -25.18 11.75 -9.32
N GLU A 381 -24.68 10.75 -8.58
CA GLU A 381 -25.06 10.49 -7.20
C GLU A 381 -24.13 11.25 -6.23
N VAL A 382 -24.71 11.88 -5.21
CA VAL A 382 -23.92 12.54 -4.15
C VAL A 382 -23.63 11.49 -3.09
N LEU A 383 -22.42 10.93 -3.12
CA LEU A 383 -21.93 9.98 -2.14
C LEU A 383 -20.42 10.19 -1.92
N ALA A 384 -19.94 9.99 -0.72
CA ALA A 384 -18.51 10.08 -0.43
C ALA A 384 -18.03 8.77 0.20
N PHE A 385 -17.00 8.15 -0.42
CA PHE A 385 -16.37 6.96 0.14
C PHE A 385 -15.68 7.29 1.46
N THR A 386 -15.85 6.40 2.45
CA THR A 386 -15.32 6.53 3.79
C THR A 386 -14.04 5.72 4.00
N GLY A 387 -13.37 5.93 5.13
CA GLY A 387 -12.22 5.14 5.54
C GLY A 387 -10.89 5.52 4.86
N ILE A 388 -10.75 6.73 4.34
CA ILE A 388 -9.48 7.25 3.81
C ILE A 388 -8.95 8.31 4.81
N PRO A 389 -8.20 7.90 5.85
CA PRO A 389 -7.79 8.82 6.90
C PRO A 389 -6.57 9.65 6.50
N ASN A 390 -6.53 10.89 7.01
CA ASN A 390 -5.30 11.62 7.24
C ASN A 390 -5.00 11.55 8.74
N PHE A 391 -3.85 11.01 9.10
CA PHE A 391 -3.41 10.91 10.50
C PHE A 391 -2.71 12.19 10.92
N ALA A 392 -2.82 12.56 12.20
CA ALA A 392 -2.03 13.66 12.74
C ALA A 392 -0.53 13.28 12.72
N PRO A 393 0.34 14.20 12.26
CA PRO A 393 1.77 13.93 12.24
C PRO A 393 2.35 13.86 13.65
N GLU A 394 3.49 13.17 13.77
CA GLU A 394 4.22 12.98 15.02
C GLU A 394 5.45 13.87 15.15
N LEU A 395 6.00 14.31 14.01
CA LEU A 395 7.20 15.15 13.94
C LEU A 395 6.87 16.45 13.22
N PHE A 396 7.37 17.56 13.76
CA PHE A 396 7.13 18.89 13.19
C PHE A 396 8.44 19.64 12.97
N ARG A 397 8.57 20.28 11.81
CA ARG A 397 9.72 21.12 11.48
C ARG A 397 9.27 22.36 10.73
N ARG A 398 9.99 23.46 10.96
CA ARG A 398 9.82 24.71 10.21
C ARG A 398 10.68 24.68 8.97
N ALA A 399 10.09 25.01 7.83
CA ALA A 399 10.84 25.19 6.60
C ALA A 399 11.55 26.56 6.60
N ARG A 400 12.85 26.54 6.43
CA ARG A 400 13.70 27.74 6.29
C ARG A 400 14.28 27.81 4.90
N LEU A 401 14.09 28.97 4.26
CA LEU A 401 14.68 29.28 2.98
C LEU A 401 16.11 29.76 3.13
N ARG A 402 17.00 29.26 2.28
CA ARG A 402 18.32 29.86 2.10
C ARG A 402 18.28 31.10 1.22
N ASP A 403 17.39 31.13 0.23
CA ASP A 403 17.17 32.27 -0.68
C ASP A 403 15.76 32.85 -0.48
N PRO A 404 15.62 34.03 0.19
CA PRO A 404 14.33 34.64 0.48
C PRO A 404 13.47 34.93 -0.78
N LEU A 405 14.07 35.09 -1.96
CA LEU A 405 13.36 35.37 -3.20
C LEU A 405 12.51 34.20 -3.69
N LYS A 406 12.76 32.99 -3.18
CA LYS A 406 12.07 31.76 -3.56
C LYS A 406 10.88 31.39 -2.65
N LEU A 407 10.40 32.32 -1.80
CA LEU A 407 9.31 32.04 -0.85
C LEU A 407 8.03 31.52 -1.54
N LYS A 408 7.65 32.12 -2.68
CA LYS A 408 6.46 31.65 -3.42
C LYS A 408 6.63 30.24 -3.97
N GLN A 409 7.82 29.91 -4.46
CA GLN A 409 8.14 28.55 -4.94
C GLN A 409 8.14 27.56 -3.78
N LEU A 410 8.69 27.92 -2.60
CA LEU A 410 8.64 27.08 -1.41
C LEU A 410 7.18 26.80 -0.99
N GLN A 411 6.36 27.84 -0.87
CA GLN A 411 4.95 27.67 -0.49
C GLN A 411 4.21 26.77 -1.48
N LYS A 412 4.41 26.97 -2.78
CA LYS A 412 3.83 26.13 -3.82
C LYS A 412 4.32 24.69 -3.72
N GLY A 413 5.62 24.49 -3.57
CA GLY A 413 6.22 23.15 -3.44
C GLY A 413 5.70 22.41 -2.22
N LEU A 414 5.70 23.03 -1.04
CA LEU A 414 5.18 22.43 0.19
C LEU A 414 3.69 22.08 0.10
N ALA A 415 2.87 22.98 -0.47
CA ALA A 415 1.45 22.71 -0.66
C ALA A 415 1.23 21.50 -1.58
N GLN A 416 1.92 21.47 -2.73
CA GLN A 416 1.78 20.39 -3.70
C GLN A 416 2.29 19.04 -3.17
N LEU A 417 3.44 19.01 -2.47
CA LEU A 417 3.96 17.81 -1.83
C LEU A 417 3.05 17.30 -0.70
N SER A 418 2.38 18.22 0.01
CA SER A 418 1.38 17.84 1.02
C SER A 418 0.09 17.27 0.40
N GLU A 419 -0.33 17.75 -0.78
CA GLU A 419 -1.46 17.20 -1.51
C GLU A 419 -1.21 15.75 -1.99
N GLU A 420 0.05 15.35 -2.16
CA GLU A 420 0.44 13.96 -2.42
C GLU A 420 0.35 13.08 -1.16
N GLY A 421 0.18 13.70 0.02
CA GLY A 421 0.00 13.02 1.30
C GLY A 421 1.28 12.48 1.93
N ALA A 422 2.47 12.79 1.39
CA ALA A 422 3.73 12.38 2.00
C ALA A 422 4.04 13.12 3.30
N THR A 423 3.58 14.37 3.43
CA THR A 423 3.71 15.22 4.61
C THR A 423 2.48 16.10 4.74
N GLN A 424 2.30 16.76 5.88
CA GLN A 424 1.23 17.71 6.09
C GLN A 424 1.81 19.11 6.28
N PHE A 425 1.16 20.10 5.70
CA PHE A 425 1.61 21.48 5.73
C PHE A 425 0.65 22.33 6.56
N PHE A 426 1.21 23.12 7.49
CA PHE A 426 0.47 23.98 8.41
C PHE A 426 0.96 25.41 8.33
N LYS A 427 0.03 26.35 8.34
CA LYS A 427 0.25 27.78 8.45
C LYS A 427 -0.24 28.26 9.82
N PRO A 428 0.64 28.59 10.79
CA PRO A 428 0.22 29.19 12.04
C PRO A 428 -0.53 30.50 11.81
N LEU A 429 -1.55 30.78 12.63
CA LEU A 429 -2.36 32.01 12.49
C LEU A 429 -1.59 33.29 12.86
N MET A 430 -0.64 33.19 13.81
CA MET A 430 0.07 34.34 14.37
C MET A 430 1.49 34.51 13.84
N SER A 431 1.95 33.68 12.89
CA SER A 431 3.27 33.84 12.27
C SER A 431 3.22 33.49 10.77
N ASN A 432 4.23 33.95 10.04
CA ASN A 432 4.44 33.58 8.64
C ASN A 432 5.27 32.31 8.48
N ASP A 433 5.45 31.53 9.54
CA ASP A 433 6.19 30.29 9.50
C ASP A 433 5.44 29.25 8.63
N LEU A 434 6.23 28.42 7.99
CA LEU A 434 5.74 27.27 7.22
C LEU A 434 6.14 26.01 7.97
N ILE A 435 5.18 25.36 8.63
CA ILE A 435 5.42 24.16 9.45
C ILE A 435 5.06 22.93 8.63
N LEU A 436 5.98 21.99 8.56
CA LEU A 436 5.78 20.66 7.99
C LEU A 436 5.59 19.66 9.12
N GLY A 437 4.55 18.84 9.00
CA GLY A 437 4.31 17.67 9.84
C GLY A 437 4.57 16.39 9.07
N ALA A 438 5.22 15.42 9.70
CA ALA A 438 5.56 14.12 9.14
C ALA A 438 5.42 13.02 10.20
N VAL A 439 5.34 11.77 9.75
CA VAL A 439 5.36 10.59 10.62
C VAL A 439 6.81 10.23 10.97
N GLY A 440 7.74 10.38 10.02
CA GLY A 440 9.13 10.02 10.21
C GLY A 440 10.12 11.02 9.66
N VAL A 441 11.38 10.88 10.05
CA VAL A 441 12.46 11.82 9.71
C VAL A 441 12.79 11.78 8.21
N LEU A 442 12.75 10.61 7.58
CA LEU A 442 13.06 10.45 6.16
C LEU A 442 12.12 11.26 5.25
N GLN A 443 10.87 11.50 5.67
CA GLN A 443 9.94 12.32 4.90
C GLN A 443 10.45 13.76 4.71
N PHE A 444 11.09 14.36 5.73
CA PHE A 444 11.69 15.69 5.58
C PHE A 444 12.85 15.68 4.60
N GLU A 445 13.66 14.62 4.58
CA GLU A 445 14.76 14.49 3.63
C GLU A 445 14.27 14.34 2.20
N VAL A 446 13.22 13.53 2.00
CA VAL A 446 12.55 13.37 0.69
C VAL A 446 11.97 14.70 0.22
N VAL A 447 11.29 15.44 1.10
CA VAL A 447 10.73 16.75 0.76
C VAL A 447 11.84 17.76 0.43
N ALA A 448 12.94 17.79 1.19
CA ALA A 448 14.08 18.66 0.90
C ALA A 448 14.70 18.35 -0.47
N TYR A 449 14.90 17.08 -0.77
CA TYR A 449 15.39 16.62 -2.07
C TYR A 449 14.47 17.05 -3.20
N ARG A 450 13.17 16.78 -3.09
CA ARG A 450 12.16 17.11 -4.10
C ARG A 450 11.97 18.62 -4.29
N LEU A 451 12.01 19.41 -3.21
CA LEU A 451 11.99 20.88 -3.30
C LEU A 451 13.16 21.42 -4.12
N LYS A 452 14.35 20.82 -3.93
CA LYS A 452 15.54 21.22 -4.67
C LYS A 452 15.48 20.80 -6.14
N ASP A 453 15.12 19.54 -6.39
CA ASP A 453 15.12 18.94 -7.73
C ASP A 453 13.96 19.46 -8.60
N GLU A 454 12.72 19.43 -8.06
CA GLU A 454 11.52 19.74 -8.82
C GLU A 454 11.16 21.23 -8.82
N TYR A 455 11.46 21.95 -7.73
CA TYR A 455 11.06 23.37 -7.56
C TYR A 455 12.25 24.34 -7.58
N GLY A 456 13.48 23.84 -7.59
CA GLY A 456 14.71 24.63 -7.53
C GLY A 456 14.86 25.41 -6.21
N VAL A 457 14.29 24.90 -5.12
CA VAL A 457 14.26 25.54 -3.80
C VAL A 457 15.17 24.79 -2.83
N ASP A 458 16.21 25.44 -2.33
CA ASP A 458 17.05 24.92 -1.25
C ASP A 458 16.44 25.34 0.09
N ALA A 459 15.85 24.39 0.80
CA ALA A 459 15.21 24.59 2.09
C ALA A 459 15.83 23.69 3.16
N ALA A 460 15.98 24.24 4.37
CA ALA A 460 16.36 23.50 5.56
C ALA A 460 15.15 23.32 6.49
N PHE A 461 15.13 22.26 7.25
CA PHE A 461 14.05 21.94 8.20
C PHE A 461 14.56 22.00 9.64
N GLU A 462 14.07 22.98 10.40
CA GLU A 462 14.44 23.24 11.78
C GLU A 462 13.38 22.72 12.77
N PRO A 463 13.76 22.19 13.93
CA PRO A 463 12.80 21.82 14.98
C PRO A 463 11.92 22.98 15.39
N VAL A 464 10.67 22.69 15.78
CA VAL A 464 9.70 23.62 16.34
C VAL A 464 9.11 23.07 17.63
N GLN A 465 8.60 23.94 18.50
CA GLN A 465 7.88 23.55 19.71
C GLN A 465 6.44 23.14 19.39
N VAL A 466 6.28 22.05 18.66
CA VAL A 466 5.00 21.39 18.40
C VAL A 466 5.23 19.90 18.58
N THR A 467 4.45 19.28 19.48
CA THR A 467 4.55 17.85 19.75
C THR A 467 3.45 17.06 19.05
N THR A 468 2.30 17.66 18.81
CA THR A 468 1.17 17.01 18.15
C THR A 468 0.22 18.03 17.54
N ALA A 469 -0.52 17.62 16.52
CA ALA A 469 -1.58 18.39 15.89
C ALA A 469 -2.94 17.73 16.09
N ARG A 470 -4.00 18.52 16.20
CA ARG A 470 -5.39 18.04 16.26
C ARG A 470 -6.28 18.95 15.44
N TRP A 471 -7.11 18.39 14.60
CA TRP A 471 -8.16 19.13 13.90
C TRP A 471 -9.25 19.50 14.90
N VAL A 472 -9.63 20.77 14.92
CA VAL A 472 -10.63 21.28 15.86
C VAL A 472 -11.98 21.40 15.15
N LYS A 473 -12.98 20.71 15.69
CA LYS A 473 -14.34 20.62 15.16
C LYS A 473 -15.37 20.78 16.26
N GLY A 474 -16.65 20.91 15.89
CA GLY A 474 -17.76 20.96 16.83
C GLY A 474 -17.95 22.32 17.49
N GLY A 475 -18.84 22.37 18.50
CA GLY A 475 -19.27 23.60 19.14
C GLY A 475 -20.18 24.46 18.24
N ASN A 476 -20.63 25.58 18.80
CA ASN A 476 -21.30 26.61 17.99
C ASN A 476 -20.26 27.62 17.48
N ALA A 477 -20.61 28.40 16.46
CA ALA A 477 -19.70 29.36 15.82
C ALA A 477 -19.06 30.34 16.85
N ARG A 478 -19.82 30.80 17.86
CA ARG A 478 -19.33 31.70 18.89
C ARG A 478 -18.25 31.05 19.77
N LYS A 479 -18.41 29.77 20.16
CA LYS A 479 -17.42 29.06 20.97
C LYS A 479 -16.15 28.77 20.17
N LEU A 480 -16.30 28.45 18.90
CA LEU A 480 -15.14 28.23 18.02
C LEU A 480 -14.33 29.53 17.83
N GLU A 481 -15.02 30.68 17.69
CA GLU A 481 -14.38 31.99 17.57
C GLU A 481 -13.68 32.37 18.89
N GLU A 482 -14.33 32.18 20.04
CA GLU A 482 -13.72 32.38 21.36
C GLU A 482 -12.48 31.47 21.56
N PHE A 483 -12.53 30.22 21.09
CA PHE A 483 -11.38 29.32 21.10
C PHE A 483 -10.23 29.85 20.25
N ARG A 484 -10.55 30.35 19.03
CA ARG A 484 -9.53 30.93 18.11
C ARG A 484 -8.82 32.12 18.77
N ASP A 485 -9.57 33.01 19.39
CA ASP A 485 -8.99 34.21 20.04
C ASP A 485 -8.09 33.84 21.20
N LYS A 486 -8.53 32.94 22.07
CA LYS A 486 -7.78 32.56 23.27
C LYS A 486 -6.58 31.66 23.03
N ASN A 487 -6.54 30.96 21.89
CA ASN A 487 -5.47 29.99 21.55
C ASN A 487 -4.72 30.34 20.27
N ALA A 488 -4.85 31.56 19.75
CA ALA A 488 -4.31 31.98 18.45
C ALA A 488 -2.83 31.63 18.24
N MET A 489 -2.02 31.67 19.31
CA MET A 489 -0.59 31.33 19.28
C MET A 489 -0.31 29.86 18.93
N ASN A 490 -1.25 28.96 19.25
CA ASN A 490 -1.14 27.52 19.03
C ASN A 490 -2.08 27.01 17.92
N LEU A 491 -2.65 27.92 17.14
CA LEU A 491 -3.54 27.58 16.05
C LEU A 491 -2.88 27.81 14.70
N GLY A 492 -3.24 26.97 13.77
CA GLY A 492 -2.88 27.07 12.36
C GLY A 492 -3.97 26.52 11.47
N GLU A 493 -3.75 26.62 10.18
CA GLU A 493 -4.59 26.02 9.14
C GLU A 493 -3.77 24.98 8.37
N ASP A 494 -4.41 23.84 8.05
CA ASP A 494 -3.82 22.87 7.15
C ASP A 494 -3.89 23.33 5.68
N ALA A 495 -3.37 22.53 4.75
CA ALA A 495 -3.39 22.84 3.32
C ALA A 495 -4.81 23.02 2.74
N ALA A 496 -5.85 22.49 3.40
CA ALA A 496 -7.25 22.62 3.02
C ALA A 496 -7.97 23.76 3.76
N GLY A 497 -7.25 24.59 4.54
CA GLY A 497 -7.82 25.69 5.33
C GLY A 497 -8.57 25.26 6.57
N GLN A 498 -8.41 24.02 7.05
CA GLN A 498 -9.05 23.54 8.26
C GLN A 498 -8.28 23.96 9.50
N LEU A 499 -9.03 24.34 10.56
CA LEU A 499 -8.44 24.77 11.81
C LEU A 499 -7.75 23.61 12.53
N VAL A 500 -6.49 23.84 12.94
CA VAL A 500 -5.67 22.85 13.62
C VAL A 500 -5.07 23.46 14.89
N TYR A 501 -5.17 22.74 16.00
CA TYR A 501 -4.45 23.04 17.24
C TYR A 501 -3.06 22.37 17.18
N LEU A 502 -2.02 23.20 17.13
CA LEU A 502 -0.61 22.80 17.13
C LEU A 502 -0.11 22.80 18.58
N ALA A 503 -0.26 21.69 19.27
CA ALA A 503 0.02 21.61 20.70
C ALA A 503 1.54 21.59 20.98
N PRO A 504 2.06 22.53 21.79
CA PRO A 504 3.47 22.53 22.20
C PRO A 504 3.88 21.28 22.99
N THR A 505 2.96 20.77 23.83
CA THR A 505 3.13 19.54 24.60
C THR A 505 1.83 18.75 24.67
N ARG A 506 1.90 17.47 25.04
CA ARG A 506 0.69 16.65 25.30
C ARG A 506 -0.16 17.20 26.43
N ILE A 507 0.49 17.82 27.45
CA ILE A 507 -0.21 18.47 28.57
C ILE A 507 -1.05 19.67 28.07
N ASN A 508 -0.49 20.48 27.15
CA ASN A 508 -1.25 21.60 26.56
C ASN A 508 -2.49 21.11 25.80
N LEU A 509 -2.38 19.97 25.10
CA LEU A 509 -3.52 19.37 24.42
C LEU A 509 -4.59 18.92 25.43
N GLN A 510 -4.19 18.21 26.48
CA GLN A 510 -5.11 17.75 27.53
C GLN A 510 -5.83 18.93 28.19
N LEU A 511 -5.10 19.97 28.58
CA LEU A 511 -5.70 21.18 29.18
C LEU A 511 -6.65 21.89 28.20
N ALA A 512 -6.35 21.90 26.90
CA ALA A 512 -7.26 22.46 25.92
C ALA A 512 -8.55 21.64 25.82
N GLN A 513 -8.46 20.30 25.77
CA GLN A 513 -9.62 19.40 25.77
C GLN A 513 -10.49 19.54 27.01
N GLU A 514 -9.89 19.63 28.20
CA GLU A 514 -10.62 19.84 29.47
C GLU A 514 -11.30 21.22 29.53
N ARG A 515 -10.66 22.25 29.00
CA ARG A 515 -11.19 23.63 29.02
C ARG A 515 -12.29 23.86 27.97
N TRP A 516 -12.28 23.09 26.90
CA TRP A 516 -13.18 23.21 25.77
C TRP A 516 -13.89 21.87 25.44
N PRO A 517 -14.71 21.35 26.39
CA PRO A 517 -15.33 20.03 26.24
C PRO A 517 -16.37 19.96 25.10
N ASP A 518 -16.85 21.09 24.61
CA ASP A 518 -17.78 21.17 23.49
C ASP A 518 -17.07 21.10 22.11
N LEU A 519 -15.72 21.15 22.10
CA LEU A 519 -14.91 21.04 20.89
C LEU A 519 -14.27 19.66 20.81
N GLU A 520 -14.29 19.09 19.62
CA GLU A 520 -13.60 17.85 19.29
C GLU A 520 -12.17 18.15 18.80
N PHE A 521 -11.19 17.49 19.40
CA PHE A 521 -9.77 17.54 18.99
C PHE A 521 -9.41 16.22 18.31
N ALA A 522 -9.74 16.11 17.00
CA ALA A 522 -9.60 14.88 16.24
C ALA A 522 -8.14 14.57 15.90
N ALA A 523 -7.72 13.32 16.16
CA ALA A 523 -6.40 12.81 15.76
C ALA A 523 -6.34 12.41 14.28
N THR A 524 -7.49 12.19 13.67
CA THR A 524 -7.64 11.82 12.26
C THR A 524 -8.66 12.75 11.61
N ARG A 525 -8.51 12.94 10.30
CA ARG A 525 -9.48 13.64 9.47
C ARG A 525 -9.85 12.77 8.27
N GLU A 526 -11.12 12.50 8.10
CA GLU A 526 -11.66 11.92 6.87
C GLU A 526 -12.10 13.03 5.92
N HIS A 527 -11.82 12.86 4.63
CA HIS A 527 -12.24 13.83 3.61
C HIS A 527 -13.77 13.89 3.45
N ALA A 528 -14.45 12.77 3.67
CA ALA A 528 -15.92 12.68 3.58
C ALA A 528 -16.66 13.58 4.59
N GLN A 529 -16.08 13.82 5.78
CA GLN A 529 -16.69 14.67 6.80
C GLN A 529 -16.67 16.17 6.46
N ALA A 530 -15.82 16.59 5.53
CA ALA A 530 -15.78 18.00 5.10
C ALA A 530 -17.01 18.41 4.27
N LEU A 531 -17.73 17.44 3.69
CA LEU A 531 -18.95 17.68 2.88
C LEU A 531 -20.21 17.86 3.73
N ALA A 532 -20.24 17.31 4.96
CA ALA A 532 -21.39 17.40 5.87
C ALA A 532 -21.48 18.73 6.62
N ASN A 533 -20.44 19.58 6.57
CA ASN A 533 -20.33 20.82 7.34
C ASN A 533 -20.22 22.07 6.46
N GLY A 534 -20.51 21.97 5.13
CA GLY A 534 -20.49 23.10 4.17
C GLY A 534 -21.87 23.62 3.81
#